data_9ccdbfddf4f51bfa207ef6720b6f4b26
#
_entry.id   9ccdbfddf4f51bfa207ef6720b6f4b26
#
_cell.length_a   1.000
_cell.length_b   1.000
_cell.length_c   1.000
_cell.angle_alpha   90.00
_cell.angle_beta   90.00
_cell.angle_gamma   90.00
#
_symmetry.space_group_name_H-M   'P 1'
#
loop_
_entity.id
_entity.type
_entity.pdbx_description
1 polymer ?
#
loop_
_entity_poly.entity_id
_entity_poly.type
_entity_poly.pdbx_seq_one_letter_code
_entity_poly.pdbx_strand_id
1 'polypeptide(L)'
;FSGIGVGYLFSIRTSRDPFMCFSATASFLTAAVTGLSGAAAVSRTTERRELPLAAVPLFFAVQQAIEGALWLTLPVAAQGTTCQALTNSFLFLALIFWPLYAPLAAMAMERDPLRRRLIGACAVVGLGAALYLASVLLDGTHAAIIKDGHLIYDSQPPPSGAVGIFYLIATGLGPALSSHRAVNLLAIIVVLGSVVAYVAYWDAFVSVWCF
;
A
#
# COMPACT_ATOMS: atom_id res chain seq x y z
N PHE A 1 4.24 39.48 -40.71
CA PHE A 1 3.20 39.96 -39.79
C PHE A 1 3.19 39.07 -38.60
N SER A 2 3.75 39.63 -37.56
CA SER A 2 3.25 39.73 -36.17
C SER A 2 2.53 38.49 -35.67
N GLY A 3 2.99 37.78 -34.67
CA GLY A 3 3.37 38.24 -33.37
C GLY A 3 2.55 37.43 -32.35
N ILE A 4 2.99 37.47 -31.20
CA ILE A 4 2.35 37.10 -29.93
C ILE A 4 2.69 35.68 -29.46
N GLY A 5 3.83 35.64 -28.79
CA GLY A 5 4.13 34.62 -27.77
C GLY A 5 3.17 34.76 -26.61
N VAL A 6 2.41 33.73 -26.30
CA VAL A 6 1.69 33.64 -25.06
C VAL A 6 2.62 32.88 -24.10
N GLY A 7 3.30 33.67 -23.25
CA GLY A 7 4.04 33.16 -22.13
C GLY A 7 3.07 32.48 -21.16
N TYR A 8 3.15 31.17 -21.04
CA TYR A 8 2.59 30.46 -19.89
C TYR A 8 3.43 30.81 -18.66
N LEU A 9 3.03 31.89 -18.01
CA LEU A 9 3.40 32.13 -16.61
C LEU A 9 2.83 30.98 -15.79
N PHE A 10 3.71 30.03 -15.49
CA PHE A 10 3.46 28.98 -14.52
C PHE A 10 3.29 29.67 -13.16
N SER A 11 2.06 30.04 -12.83
CA SER A 11 1.69 30.51 -11.51
C SER A 11 1.84 29.34 -10.54
N ILE A 12 2.96 29.29 -9.87
CA ILE A 12 3.15 28.45 -8.68
C ILE A 12 2.17 28.99 -7.63
N ARG A 13 0.95 28.54 -7.69
CA ARG A 13 -0.03 28.72 -6.63
C ARG A 13 0.40 27.79 -5.50
N THR A 14 1.20 28.30 -4.58
CA THR A 14 1.37 27.70 -3.25
C THR A 14 0.03 27.82 -2.53
N SER A 15 -0.90 26.93 -2.82
CA SER A 15 -2.08 26.76 -1.99
C SER A 15 -1.60 26.10 -0.70
N ARG A 16 -1.37 26.92 0.30
CA ARG A 16 -1.29 26.47 1.71
C ARG A 16 -2.71 26.22 2.16
N ASP A 17 -3.29 25.12 1.72
CA ASP A 17 -4.51 24.62 2.33
C ASP A 17 -4.12 23.93 3.63
N PRO A 18 -4.59 24.43 4.81
CA PRO A 18 -4.19 23.90 6.11
C PRO A 18 -4.75 22.49 6.41
N PHE A 19 -5.41 21.84 5.45
CA PHE A 19 -6.03 20.52 5.58
C PHE A 19 -5.51 19.50 4.55
N MET A 20 -4.22 19.56 4.21
CA MET A 20 -3.62 18.46 3.44
C MET A 20 -3.40 17.27 4.37
N CYS A 21 -4.38 16.36 4.40
CA CYS A 21 -4.29 15.11 5.18
C CYS A 21 -3.15 14.22 4.68
N PHE A 22 -2.71 14.41 3.42
CA PHE A 22 -1.64 13.65 2.78
C PHE A 22 -0.46 14.57 2.49
N SER A 23 0.68 14.28 3.09
CA SER A 23 1.91 15.09 2.97
C SER A 23 3.11 14.28 3.44
N ALA A 24 4.34 14.74 3.12
CA ALA A 24 5.55 14.13 3.65
C ALA A 24 5.52 13.99 5.18
N THR A 25 5.06 15.05 5.88
CA THR A 25 4.96 15.06 7.35
C THR A 25 3.97 14.00 7.85
N ALA A 26 2.79 13.87 7.23
CA ALA A 26 1.79 12.88 7.61
C ALA A 26 2.34 11.46 7.39
N SER A 27 2.94 11.17 6.23
CA SER A 27 3.52 9.86 5.93
C SER A 27 4.66 9.50 6.91
N PHE A 28 5.58 10.42 7.21
CA PHE A 28 6.65 10.13 8.18
C PHE A 28 6.13 10.00 9.62
N LEU A 29 5.11 10.76 10.01
CA LEU A 29 4.49 10.60 11.33
C LEU A 29 3.82 9.23 11.45
N THR A 30 3.07 8.82 10.43
CA THR A 30 2.45 7.48 10.36
C THR A 30 3.53 6.38 10.38
N ALA A 31 4.62 6.56 9.63
CA ALA A 31 5.77 5.64 9.68
C ALA A 31 6.37 5.52 11.07
N ALA A 32 6.54 6.64 11.78
CA ALA A 32 7.08 6.63 13.15
C ALA A 32 6.13 5.93 14.14
N VAL A 33 4.83 6.24 14.10
CA VAL A 33 3.83 5.65 14.99
C VAL A 33 3.69 4.15 14.73
N THR A 34 3.56 3.73 13.47
CA THR A 34 3.43 2.30 13.12
C THR A 34 4.74 1.55 13.37
N GLY A 35 5.90 2.17 13.14
CA GLY A 35 7.21 1.59 13.43
C GLY A 35 7.43 1.35 14.92
N LEU A 36 7.14 2.33 15.78
CA LEU A 36 7.21 2.17 17.23
C LEU A 36 6.22 1.13 17.74
N SER A 37 4.99 1.13 17.22
CA SER A 37 3.96 0.14 17.57
C SER A 37 4.38 -1.28 17.18
N GLY A 38 4.94 -1.44 15.97
CA GLY A 38 5.45 -2.72 15.47
C GLY A 38 6.66 -3.21 16.27
N ALA A 39 7.61 -2.34 16.57
CA ALA A 39 8.75 -2.68 17.42
C ALA A 39 8.29 -3.14 18.82
N ALA A 40 7.34 -2.44 19.41
CA ALA A 40 6.75 -2.82 20.69
C ALA A 40 5.97 -4.15 20.61
N ALA A 41 5.25 -4.40 19.52
CA ALA A 41 4.53 -5.66 19.29
C ALA A 41 5.51 -6.84 19.18
N VAL A 42 6.52 -6.71 18.31
CA VAL A 42 7.55 -7.74 18.11
C VAL A 42 8.32 -8.03 19.39
N SER A 43 8.71 -6.99 20.15
CA SER A 43 9.47 -7.16 21.41
C SER A 43 8.68 -7.85 22.52
N ARG A 44 7.34 -7.79 22.47
CA ARG A 44 6.45 -8.45 23.45
C ARG A 44 5.95 -9.81 22.99
N THR A 45 6.23 -10.19 21.76
CA THR A 45 5.81 -11.48 21.20
C THR A 45 6.67 -12.60 21.78
N THR A 46 6.03 -13.58 22.40
CA THR A 46 6.68 -14.74 23.02
C THR A 46 6.65 -15.97 22.13
N GLU A 47 5.60 -16.13 21.33
CA GLU A 47 5.45 -17.25 20.40
C GLU A 47 5.95 -16.87 18.99
N ARG A 48 6.84 -17.68 18.42
CA ARG A 48 7.38 -17.45 17.05
C ARG A 48 6.29 -17.39 15.97
N ARG A 49 5.14 -18.02 16.21
CA ARG A 49 4.00 -18.02 15.28
C ARG A 49 3.32 -16.66 15.16
N GLU A 50 3.40 -15.84 16.20
CA GLU A 50 2.79 -14.51 16.25
C GLU A 50 3.68 -13.44 15.60
N LEU A 51 4.99 -13.72 15.46
CA LEU A 51 5.95 -12.77 14.90
C LEU A 51 5.54 -12.20 13.52
N PRO A 52 5.05 -13.02 12.56
CA PRO A 52 4.63 -12.46 11.28
C PRO A 52 3.50 -11.43 11.42
N LEU A 53 2.52 -11.68 12.28
CA LEU A 53 1.44 -10.71 12.49
C LEU A 53 1.93 -9.48 13.27
N ALA A 54 2.75 -9.66 14.30
CA ALA A 54 3.34 -8.58 15.09
C ALA A 54 4.23 -7.66 14.23
N ALA A 55 4.82 -8.17 13.15
CA ALA A 55 5.66 -7.41 12.23
C ALA A 55 4.87 -6.59 11.18
N VAL A 56 3.56 -6.80 11.02
CA VAL A 56 2.72 -6.06 10.06
C VAL A 56 2.90 -4.54 10.17
N PRO A 57 2.85 -3.92 11.36
CA PRO A 57 3.03 -2.48 11.47
C PRO A 57 4.44 -1.99 11.06
N LEU A 58 5.48 -2.84 11.16
CA LEU A 58 6.83 -2.49 10.68
C LEU A 58 6.88 -2.37 9.16
N PHE A 59 6.20 -3.27 8.43
CA PHE A 59 6.12 -3.18 6.97
C PHE A 59 5.31 -1.96 6.52
N PHE A 60 4.23 -1.63 7.23
CA PHE A 60 3.53 -0.37 7.00
C PHE A 60 4.40 0.84 7.27
N ALA A 61 5.23 0.82 8.33
CA ALA A 61 6.18 1.90 8.60
C ALA A 61 7.17 2.10 7.46
N VAL A 62 7.73 1.01 6.90
CA VAL A 62 8.61 1.07 5.74
C VAL A 62 7.89 1.65 4.52
N GLN A 63 6.67 1.18 4.25
CA GLN A 63 5.86 1.65 3.13
C GLN A 63 5.54 3.15 3.26
N GLN A 64 5.15 3.61 4.44
CA GLN A 64 4.89 5.02 4.72
C GLN A 64 6.14 5.89 4.67
N ALA A 65 7.30 5.38 5.08
CA ALA A 65 8.57 6.08 4.92
C ALA A 65 8.94 6.28 3.44
N ILE A 66 8.72 5.26 2.60
CA ILE A 66 8.91 5.35 1.14
C ILE A 66 7.98 6.41 0.55
N GLU A 67 6.71 6.41 0.95
CA GLU A 67 5.73 7.41 0.47
C GLU A 67 6.10 8.83 0.92
N GLY A 68 6.54 9.00 2.16
CA GLY A 68 7.08 10.27 2.65
C GLY A 68 8.28 10.76 1.85
N ALA A 69 9.19 9.86 1.45
CA ALA A 69 10.31 10.16 0.59
C ALA A 69 9.87 10.56 -0.83
N LEU A 70 8.82 9.94 -1.38
CA LEU A 70 8.22 10.33 -2.67
C LEU A 70 7.67 11.75 -2.63
N TRP A 71 6.99 12.16 -1.56
CA TRP A 71 6.52 13.53 -1.38
C TRP A 71 7.63 14.57 -1.46
N LEU A 72 8.85 14.23 -0.98
CA LEU A 72 10.02 15.12 -1.01
C LEU A 72 10.75 15.10 -2.36
N THR A 73 10.79 13.95 -3.04
CA THR A 73 11.60 13.77 -4.26
C THR A 73 10.85 14.18 -5.53
N LEU A 74 9.54 13.95 -5.61
CA LEU A 74 8.73 14.25 -6.79
C LEU A 74 8.81 15.72 -7.25
N PRO A 75 8.71 16.74 -6.36
CA PRO A 75 8.77 18.13 -6.78
C PRO A 75 10.13 18.55 -7.35
N VAL A 76 11.20 17.82 -7.03
CA VAL A 76 12.58 18.18 -7.38
C VAL A 76 13.11 17.36 -8.55
N ALA A 77 12.79 16.09 -8.60
CA ALA A 77 13.38 15.14 -9.55
C ALA A 77 12.40 14.00 -9.91
N ALA A 78 11.23 14.32 -10.44
CA ALA A 78 10.18 13.35 -10.76
C ALA A 78 10.63 12.22 -11.71
N GLN A 79 11.56 12.50 -12.61
CA GLN A 79 12.12 11.51 -13.56
C GLN A 79 13.47 10.93 -13.11
N GLY A 80 13.90 11.24 -11.88
CA GLY A 80 15.17 10.74 -11.34
C GLY A 80 15.11 9.25 -10.99
N THR A 81 16.28 8.58 -11.08
CA THR A 81 16.40 7.16 -10.71
C THR A 81 15.96 6.86 -9.28
N THR A 82 16.21 7.78 -8.36
CA THR A 82 15.75 7.66 -6.96
C THR A 82 14.22 7.66 -6.87
N CYS A 83 13.55 8.58 -7.58
CA CYS A 83 12.08 8.62 -7.60
C CYS A 83 11.50 7.33 -8.18
N GLN A 84 12.08 6.84 -9.29
CA GLN A 84 11.67 5.58 -9.90
C GLN A 84 11.87 4.38 -8.95
N ALA A 85 13.00 4.32 -8.26
CA ALA A 85 13.27 3.26 -7.28
C ALA A 85 12.27 3.29 -6.11
N LEU A 86 11.96 4.48 -5.57
CA LEU A 86 10.97 4.64 -4.52
C LEU A 86 9.56 4.25 -4.99
N THR A 87 9.16 4.66 -6.21
CA THR A 87 7.88 4.29 -6.83
C THR A 87 7.75 2.78 -6.95
N ASN A 88 8.76 2.11 -7.52
CA ASN A 88 8.75 0.66 -7.69
C ASN A 88 8.77 -0.07 -6.35
N SER A 89 9.50 0.44 -5.35
CA SER A 89 9.54 -0.14 -4.00
C SER A 89 8.19 -0.03 -3.30
N PHE A 90 7.50 1.11 -3.43
CA PHE A 90 6.15 1.27 -2.90
C PHE A 90 5.17 0.31 -3.57
N LEU A 91 5.17 0.26 -4.91
CA LEU A 91 4.29 -0.63 -5.68
C LEU A 91 4.57 -2.11 -5.40
N PHE A 92 5.83 -2.49 -5.21
CA PHE A 92 6.18 -3.85 -4.79
C PHE A 92 5.51 -4.21 -3.45
N LEU A 93 5.64 -3.35 -2.43
CA LEU A 93 4.99 -3.58 -1.13
C LEU A 93 3.47 -3.57 -1.27
N ALA A 94 2.91 -2.59 -1.97
CA ALA A 94 1.47 -2.44 -2.09
C ALA A 94 0.81 -3.55 -2.90
N LEU A 95 1.40 -4.01 -4.00
CA LEU A 95 0.75 -4.89 -4.96
C LEU A 95 1.19 -6.36 -4.88
N ILE A 96 2.44 -6.62 -4.50
CA ILE A 96 3.03 -7.97 -4.52
C ILE A 96 3.17 -8.53 -3.11
N PHE A 97 3.71 -7.75 -2.19
CA PHE A 97 4.02 -8.21 -0.84
C PHE A 97 2.76 -8.53 -0.03
N TRP A 98 1.77 -7.63 0.02
CA TRP A 98 0.61 -7.80 0.88
C TRP A 98 -0.27 -9.00 0.56
N PRO A 99 -0.62 -9.32 -0.73
CA PRO A 99 -1.44 -10.49 -1.03
C PRO A 99 -0.74 -11.82 -0.71
N LEU A 100 0.58 -11.81 -0.55
CA LEU A 100 1.34 -12.97 -0.06
C LEU A 100 1.44 -12.96 1.46
N TYR A 101 1.85 -11.84 2.04
CA TYR A 101 2.20 -11.75 3.44
C TYR A 101 0.99 -11.87 4.37
N ALA A 102 -0.12 -11.19 4.08
CA ALA A 102 -1.27 -11.15 4.96
C ALA A 102 -1.88 -12.54 5.25
N PRO A 103 -2.19 -13.38 4.23
CA PRO A 103 -2.70 -14.72 4.51
C PRO A 103 -1.64 -15.64 5.13
N LEU A 104 -0.35 -15.50 4.80
CA LEU A 104 0.72 -16.29 5.41
C LEU A 104 0.92 -15.96 6.88
N ALA A 105 0.84 -14.68 7.26
CA ALA A 105 0.91 -14.25 8.65
C ALA A 105 -0.28 -14.79 9.47
N ALA A 106 -1.49 -14.73 8.92
CA ALA A 106 -2.68 -15.32 9.54
C ALA A 106 -2.56 -16.85 9.67
N MET A 107 -2.06 -17.54 8.63
CA MET A 107 -1.86 -18.98 8.62
C MET A 107 -0.82 -19.44 9.64
N ALA A 108 0.21 -18.62 9.91
CA ALA A 108 1.23 -18.94 10.90
C ALA A 108 0.65 -19.05 12.32
N MET A 109 -0.32 -18.18 12.64
CA MET A 109 -0.99 -18.18 13.95
C MET A 109 -2.08 -19.24 14.08
N GLU A 110 -2.71 -19.67 12.98
CA GLU A 110 -3.88 -20.52 12.99
C GLU A 110 -3.53 -21.94 13.45
N ARG A 111 -4.24 -22.42 14.46
CA ARG A 111 -4.07 -23.77 15.02
C ARG A 111 -5.11 -24.77 14.52
N ASP A 112 -6.31 -24.28 14.13
CA ASP A 112 -7.33 -25.13 13.56
C ASP A 112 -6.93 -25.62 12.16
N PRO A 113 -6.90 -26.94 11.90
CA PRO A 113 -6.39 -27.47 10.64
C PRO A 113 -7.28 -27.14 9.43
N LEU A 114 -8.61 -27.02 9.64
CA LEU A 114 -9.52 -26.66 8.56
C LEU A 114 -9.35 -25.19 8.18
N ARG A 115 -9.38 -24.30 9.16
CA ARG A 115 -9.18 -22.86 8.94
C ARG A 115 -7.82 -22.59 8.32
N ARG A 116 -6.77 -23.25 8.81
CA ARG A 116 -5.42 -23.13 8.24
C ARG A 116 -5.36 -23.55 6.77
N ARG A 117 -6.09 -24.61 6.36
CA ARG A 117 -6.19 -24.99 4.95
C ARG A 117 -6.94 -23.96 4.12
N LEU A 118 -8.04 -23.40 4.64
CA LEU A 118 -8.81 -22.37 3.95
C LEU A 118 -8.00 -21.08 3.78
N ILE A 119 -7.27 -20.64 4.82
CA ILE A 119 -6.35 -19.50 4.73
C ILE A 119 -5.22 -19.80 3.72
N GLY A 120 -4.71 -21.04 3.71
CA GLY A 120 -3.73 -21.50 2.73
C GLY A 120 -4.26 -21.44 1.29
N ALA A 121 -5.54 -21.77 1.04
CA ALA A 121 -6.14 -21.57 -0.26
C ALA A 121 -6.20 -20.08 -0.66
N CYS A 122 -6.52 -19.19 0.28
CA CYS A 122 -6.44 -17.74 0.05
C CYS A 122 -5.00 -17.28 -0.24
N ALA A 123 -3.99 -17.89 0.38
CA ALA A 123 -2.57 -17.60 0.10
C ALA A 123 -2.18 -18.03 -1.33
N VAL A 124 -2.70 -19.16 -1.84
CA VAL A 124 -2.49 -19.58 -3.23
C VAL A 124 -3.14 -18.60 -4.21
N VAL A 125 -4.35 -18.12 -3.91
CA VAL A 125 -5.01 -17.06 -4.69
C VAL A 125 -4.18 -15.78 -4.67
N GLY A 126 -3.65 -15.39 -3.49
CA GLY A 126 -2.75 -14.25 -3.32
C GLY A 126 -1.45 -14.39 -4.11
N LEU A 127 -0.89 -15.59 -4.18
CA LEU A 127 0.29 -15.89 -5.01
C LEU A 127 -0.02 -15.65 -6.50
N GLY A 128 -1.17 -16.10 -6.98
CA GLY A 128 -1.60 -15.86 -8.36
C GLY A 128 -1.75 -14.37 -8.68
N ALA A 129 -2.40 -13.63 -7.77
CA ALA A 129 -2.52 -12.17 -7.89
C ALA A 129 -1.15 -11.47 -7.87
N ALA A 130 -0.27 -11.86 -6.94
CA ALA A 130 1.08 -11.30 -6.81
C ALA A 130 1.94 -11.57 -8.05
N LEU A 131 1.90 -12.77 -8.61
CA LEU A 131 2.63 -13.12 -9.83
C LEU A 131 2.15 -12.31 -11.04
N TYR A 132 0.83 -12.16 -11.20
CA TYR A 132 0.27 -11.32 -12.25
C TYR A 132 0.69 -9.86 -12.07
N LEU A 133 0.57 -9.30 -10.86
CA LEU A 133 0.95 -7.92 -10.59
C LEU A 133 2.47 -7.71 -10.70
N ALA A 134 3.27 -8.72 -10.38
CA ALA A 134 4.70 -8.69 -10.60
C ALA A 134 5.04 -8.62 -12.11
N SER A 135 4.32 -9.37 -12.97
CA SER A 135 4.53 -9.26 -14.42
C SER A 135 4.18 -7.87 -14.93
N VAL A 136 3.08 -7.27 -14.45
CA VAL A 136 2.71 -5.88 -14.80
C VAL A 136 3.79 -4.89 -14.32
N LEU A 137 4.34 -5.10 -13.12
CA LEU A 137 5.37 -4.22 -12.57
C LEU A 137 6.72 -4.35 -13.32
N LEU A 138 7.05 -5.54 -13.84
CA LEU A 138 8.30 -5.78 -14.58
C LEU A 138 8.22 -5.33 -16.04
N ASP A 139 7.05 -5.50 -16.67
CA ASP A 139 6.88 -5.23 -18.11
C ASP A 139 6.37 -3.81 -18.39
N GLY A 140 5.83 -3.13 -17.36
CA GLY A 140 5.20 -1.82 -17.49
C GLY A 140 6.13 -0.64 -17.15
N THR A 141 5.63 0.55 -17.44
CA THR A 141 6.19 1.81 -16.95
C THR A 141 5.33 2.34 -15.81
N HIS A 142 5.96 2.80 -14.75
CA HIS A 142 5.27 3.27 -13.55
C HIS A 142 5.79 4.64 -13.17
N ALA A 143 4.86 5.54 -12.87
CA ALA A 143 5.18 6.88 -12.40
C ALA A 143 4.33 7.22 -11.17
N ALA A 144 4.96 7.82 -10.16
CA ALA A 144 4.24 8.49 -9.10
C ALA A 144 4.08 9.97 -9.47
N ILE A 145 2.90 10.52 -9.28
CA ILE A 145 2.59 11.93 -9.52
C ILE A 145 1.80 12.49 -8.34
N ILE A 146 1.99 13.79 -8.06
CA ILE A 146 1.18 14.51 -7.08
C ILE A 146 0.05 15.21 -7.84
N LYS A 147 -1.19 14.84 -7.54
CA LYS A 147 -2.39 15.44 -8.11
C LYS A 147 -3.44 15.68 -7.03
N ASP A 148 -3.98 16.87 -6.95
CA ASP A 148 -5.05 17.25 -6.01
C ASP A 148 -4.73 16.91 -4.53
N GLY A 149 -3.44 17.05 -4.13
CA GLY A 149 -3.00 16.74 -2.77
C GLY A 149 -2.84 15.26 -2.45
N HIS A 150 -2.85 14.38 -3.45
CA HIS A 150 -2.66 12.93 -3.31
C HIS A 150 -1.52 12.43 -4.19
N LEU A 151 -0.87 11.34 -3.76
CA LEU A 151 0.01 10.56 -4.62
C LEU A 151 -0.81 9.60 -5.47
N ILE A 152 -0.65 9.70 -6.78
CA ILE A 152 -1.26 8.79 -7.75
C ILE A 152 -0.15 7.98 -8.39
N TYR A 153 -0.36 6.67 -8.46
CA TYR A 153 0.55 5.74 -9.11
C TYR A 153 -0.04 5.34 -10.47
N ASP A 154 0.51 5.91 -11.53
CA ASP A 154 0.12 5.58 -12.90
C ASP A 154 0.95 4.39 -13.38
N SER A 155 0.26 3.34 -13.81
CA SER A 155 0.85 2.11 -14.35
C SER A 155 0.37 1.90 -15.77
N GLN A 156 1.30 1.70 -16.70
CA GLN A 156 1.00 1.46 -18.11
C GLN A 156 1.60 0.12 -18.57
N PRO A 157 0.79 -0.88 -18.94
CA PRO A 157 -0.70 -0.88 -18.91
C PRO A 157 -1.25 -0.95 -17.47
N PRO A 158 -2.48 -0.47 -17.25
CA PRO A 158 -3.12 -0.60 -15.93
C PRO A 158 -3.42 -2.08 -15.64
N PRO A 159 -3.30 -2.51 -14.38
CA PRO A 159 -3.65 -3.89 -14.02
C PRO A 159 -5.14 -4.16 -14.23
N SER A 160 -5.48 -5.43 -14.55
CA SER A 160 -6.87 -5.83 -14.71
C SER A 160 -7.67 -5.62 -13.42
N GLY A 161 -8.85 -5.00 -13.50
CA GLY A 161 -9.73 -4.79 -12.34
C GLY A 161 -10.15 -6.10 -11.65
N ALA A 162 -10.18 -7.22 -12.37
CA ALA A 162 -10.49 -8.53 -11.80
C ALA A 162 -9.44 -8.99 -10.77
N VAL A 163 -8.18 -8.60 -10.91
CA VAL A 163 -7.12 -8.96 -9.95
C VAL A 163 -7.37 -8.37 -8.56
N GLY A 164 -8.07 -7.24 -8.47
CA GLY A 164 -8.46 -6.63 -7.20
C GLY A 164 -9.31 -7.55 -6.33
N ILE A 165 -10.18 -8.37 -6.93
CA ILE A 165 -10.99 -9.37 -6.23
C ILE A 165 -10.09 -10.44 -5.60
N PHE A 166 -9.13 -10.97 -6.37
CA PHE A 166 -8.17 -11.97 -5.86
C PHE A 166 -7.28 -11.39 -4.77
N TYR A 167 -6.88 -10.13 -4.93
CA TYR A 167 -6.14 -9.40 -3.92
C TYR A 167 -6.93 -9.28 -2.60
N LEU A 168 -8.21 -8.89 -2.65
CA LEU A 168 -9.08 -8.78 -1.47
C LEU A 168 -9.39 -10.15 -0.84
N ILE A 169 -9.50 -11.22 -1.64
CA ILE A 169 -9.61 -12.58 -1.11
C ILE A 169 -8.38 -12.91 -0.27
N ALA A 170 -7.20 -12.59 -0.74
CA ALA A 170 -5.96 -12.88 -0.02
C ALA A 170 -5.81 -12.02 1.23
N THR A 171 -5.95 -10.68 1.09
CA THR A 171 -5.65 -9.73 2.18
C THR A 171 -6.79 -9.53 3.16
N GLY A 172 -8.03 -9.76 2.76
CA GLY A 172 -9.23 -9.59 3.57
C GLY A 172 -9.82 -10.92 4.04
N LEU A 173 -10.26 -11.79 3.10
CA LEU A 173 -10.91 -13.04 3.46
C LEU A 173 -9.95 -14.01 4.15
N GLY A 174 -8.69 -14.12 3.70
CA GLY A 174 -7.70 -15.00 4.32
C GLY A 174 -7.58 -14.75 5.83
N PRO A 175 -7.19 -13.55 6.29
CA PRO A 175 -7.16 -13.22 7.71
C PRO A 175 -8.53 -13.31 8.41
N ALA A 176 -9.64 -12.99 7.74
CA ALA A 176 -10.99 -13.09 8.32
C ALA A 176 -11.40 -14.52 8.69
N LEU A 177 -10.80 -15.53 8.08
CA LEU A 177 -11.05 -16.95 8.40
C LEU A 177 -10.32 -17.44 9.66
N SER A 178 -9.43 -16.61 10.25
CA SER A 178 -8.69 -16.98 11.47
C SER A 178 -9.62 -17.19 12.66
N SER A 179 -9.23 -18.04 13.60
CA SER A 179 -9.90 -18.21 14.90
C SER A 179 -9.62 -17.06 15.88
N HIS A 180 -8.63 -16.22 15.58
CA HIS A 180 -8.18 -15.13 16.45
C HIS A 180 -8.99 -13.85 16.21
N ARG A 181 -9.72 -13.37 17.22
CA ARG A 181 -10.56 -12.16 17.14
C ARG A 181 -9.81 -10.92 16.68
N ALA A 182 -8.57 -10.74 17.13
CA ALA A 182 -7.75 -9.59 16.72
C ALA A 182 -7.45 -9.60 15.21
N VAL A 183 -7.19 -10.79 14.65
CA VAL A 183 -6.94 -10.96 13.19
C VAL A 183 -8.21 -10.69 12.39
N ASN A 184 -9.37 -11.19 12.86
CA ASN A 184 -10.67 -10.94 12.23
C ASN A 184 -11.00 -9.44 12.24
N LEU A 185 -10.79 -8.76 13.37
CA LEU A 185 -11.04 -7.33 13.48
C LEU A 185 -10.14 -6.55 12.51
N LEU A 186 -8.85 -6.89 12.45
CA LEU A 186 -7.92 -6.31 11.49
C LEU A 186 -8.40 -6.53 10.04
N ALA A 187 -8.83 -7.74 9.71
CA ALA A 187 -9.36 -8.05 8.38
C ALA A 187 -10.60 -7.22 8.02
N ILE A 188 -11.53 -7.05 8.98
CA ILE A 188 -12.71 -6.20 8.79
C ILE A 188 -12.31 -4.75 8.55
N ILE A 189 -11.37 -4.22 9.34
CA ILE A 189 -10.87 -2.84 9.18
C ILE A 189 -10.22 -2.68 7.80
N VAL A 190 -9.40 -3.63 7.36
CA VAL A 190 -8.74 -3.61 6.04
C VAL A 190 -9.79 -3.61 4.92
N VAL A 191 -10.79 -4.49 4.97
CA VAL A 191 -11.84 -4.56 3.94
C VAL A 191 -12.70 -3.29 3.94
N LEU A 192 -13.15 -2.81 5.09
CA LEU A 192 -13.93 -1.58 5.17
C LEU A 192 -13.12 -0.37 4.70
N GLY A 193 -11.84 -0.27 5.11
CA GLY A 193 -10.93 0.77 4.66
C GLY A 193 -10.74 0.74 3.14
N SER A 194 -10.60 -0.44 2.55
CA SER A 194 -10.48 -0.58 1.08
C SER A 194 -11.74 -0.13 0.34
N VAL A 195 -12.94 -0.45 0.86
CA VAL A 195 -14.20 0.00 0.27
C VAL A 195 -14.34 1.52 0.36
N VAL A 196 -14.02 2.11 1.52
CA VAL A 196 -14.06 3.58 1.69
C VAL A 196 -13.05 4.25 0.77
N ALA A 197 -11.81 3.77 0.70
CA ALA A 197 -10.78 4.31 -0.18
C ALA A 197 -11.18 4.21 -1.66
N TYR A 198 -11.78 3.09 -2.07
CA TYR A 198 -12.25 2.87 -3.43
C TYR A 198 -13.39 3.82 -3.82
N VAL A 199 -14.37 4.03 -2.93
CA VAL A 199 -15.53 4.88 -3.21
C VAL A 199 -15.17 6.36 -3.17
N ALA A 200 -14.33 6.78 -2.21
CA ALA A 200 -14.02 8.18 -1.98
C ALA A 200 -12.83 8.69 -2.81
N TYR A 201 -11.87 7.81 -3.16
CA TYR A 201 -10.58 8.18 -3.74
C TYR A 201 -10.16 7.25 -4.89
N TRP A 202 -11.04 7.05 -5.87
CA TRP A 202 -10.80 6.13 -7.00
C TRP A 202 -9.42 6.32 -7.66
N ASP A 203 -9.06 7.55 -8.01
CA ASP A 203 -7.79 7.86 -8.71
C ASP A 203 -6.55 7.67 -7.81
N ALA A 204 -6.70 7.86 -6.49
CA ALA A 204 -5.63 7.74 -5.50
C ALA A 204 -5.76 6.48 -4.63
N PHE A 205 -6.56 5.50 -5.05
CA PHE A 205 -6.93 4.33 -4.25
C PHE A 205 -5.72 3.63 -3.63
N VAL A 206 -4.67 3.38 -4.41
CA VAL A 206 -3.49 2.62 -3.93
C VAL A 206 -2.75 3.38 -2.82
N SER A 207 -2.59 4.71 -2.95
CA SER A 207 -1.97 5.53 -1.92
C SER A 207 -2.86 5.62 -0.67
N VAL A 208 -4.12 5.99 -0.84
CA VAL A 208 -5.05 6.21 0.27
C VAL A 208 -5.34 4.93 1.05
N TRP A 209 -5.45 3.80 0.37
CA TRP A 209 -5.69 2.52 1.05
C TRP A 209 -4.48 2.02 1.83
N CYS A 210 -3.28 2.36 1.38
CA CYS A 210 -2.04 2.00 2.04
C CYS A 210 -1.62 2.99 3.15
N PHE A 211 -2.30 4.14 3.26
CA PHE A 211 -2.10 5.14 4.32
C PHE A 211 -2.89 4.78 5.58
#